data_a696d9b3bcbdc49ca1a4da05ba8016e0
#
_entry.id   a696d9b3bcbdc49ca1a4da05ba8016e0
#
_cell.length_a   1.000
_cell.length_b   1.000
_cell.length_c   1.000
_cell.angle_alpha   90.00
_cell.angle_beta   90.00
_cell.angle_gamma   90.00
#
_symmetry.space_group_name_H-M   'P 1'
#
loop_
_entity.id
_entity.type
_entity.pdbx_description
1 polymer ?
#
loop_
_entity_poly.entity_id
_entity_poly.type
_entity_poly.pdbx_seq_one_letter_code
_entity_poly.pdbx_strand_id
1 'polypeptide(L)'
;APETAALSAVCGELRSPLELDYEVPQEPQRMQADMSMFIEPERVHPHSVEVVRGPNIRPLPMNTALPDTIDKKVMIKVEDNITTDHIAPAGAKVLPYRSNIEKISTFVFMNNKADFHDCCKANGGGYIIAGANYGQGSSREHAALAPMYLGIKAVIAKSFARIHKANLINFGILPLTFVHEEDYARIDEMDEL
;
A
#
# COMPACT_ATOMS: atom_id res chain seq x y z
N ALA A 1 5.86 -15.22 -21.19
CA ALA A 1 4.61 -15.92 -21.40
C ALA A 1 4.72 -17.35 -20.88
N PRO A 2 3.67 -17.93 -20.27
CA PRO A 2 3.71 -19.28 -19.70
C PRO A 2 4.09 -20.34 -20.74
N GLU A 3 3.59 -20.20 -21.96
CA GLU A 3 3.84 -21.13 -23.09
C GLU A 3 5.32 -21.17 -23.46
N THR A 4 5.99 -20.02 -23.51
CA THR A 4 7.43 -19.92 -23.76
C THR A 4 8.21 -20.63 -22.66
N ALA A 5 7.83 -20.43 -21.40
CA ALA A 5 8.50 -21.08 -20.28
C ALA A 5 8.31 -22.61 -20.30
N ALA A 6 7.09 -23.08 -20.55
CA ALA A 6 6.77 -24.50 -20.64
C ALA A 6 7.55 -25.17 -21.78
N LEU A 7 7.54 -24.58 -22.99
CA LEU A 7 8.25 -25.11 -24.12
C LEU A 7 9.76 -25.14 -23.88
N SER A 8 10.33 -24.05 -23.37
CA SER A 8 11.75 -23.95 -23.08
C SER A 8 12.20 -24.99 -22.04
N ALA A 9 11.36 -25.27 -21.04
CA ALA A 9 11.63 -26.32 -20.04
C ALA A 9 11.66 -27.73 -20.66
N VAL A 10 10.77 -28.01 -21.61
CA VAL A 10 10.73 -29.30 -22.30
C VAL A 10 11.92 -29.45 -23.26
N CYS A 11 12.27 -28.40 -23.99
CA CYS A 11 13.35 -28.43 -24.98
C CYS A 11 14.76 -28.29 -24.37
N GLY A 12 14.88 -27.83 -23.13
CA GLY A 12 16.16 -27.53 -22.49
C GLY A 12 16.87 -26.28 -23.02
N GLU A 13 16.22 -25.50 -23.87
CA GLU A 13 16.72 -24.24 -24.43
C GLU A 13 15.60 -23.24 -24.62
N LEU A 14 15.92 -21.94 -24.68
CA LEU A 14 14.91 -20.90 -24.89
C LEU A 14 14.31 -21.00 -26.29
N ARG A 15 13.02 -21.32 -26.36
CA ARG A 15 12.26 -21.47 -27.60
C ARG A 15 10.97 -20.68 -27.61
N SER A 16 10.63 -20.17 -28.82
CA SER A 16 9.35 -19.50 -29.05
C SER A 16 8.26 -20.53 -29.40
N PRO A 17 7.08 -20.49 -28.77
CA PRO A 17 5.95 -21.33 -29.18
C PRO A 17 5.51 -21.10 -30.64
N LEU A 18 5.81 -19.93 -31.21
CA LEU A 18 5.47 -19.61 -32.60
C LEU A 18 6.35 -20.36 -33.63
N GLU A 19 7.41 -21.02 -33.18
CA GLU A 19 8.29 -21.84 -34.05
C GLU A 19 7.81 -23.28 -34.17
N LEU A 20 6.77 -23.67 -33.41
CA LEU A 20 6.21 -24.99 -33.43
C LEU A 20 4.95 -25.04 -34.30
N ASP A 21 4.90 -26.07 -35.11
CA ASP A 21 3.67 -26.47 -35.80
C ASP A 21 2.90 -27.43 -34.88
N TYR A 22 1.91 -26.88 -34.13
CA TYR A 22 1.07 -27.67 -33.25
C TYR A 22 -0.41 -27.26 -33.37
N GLU A 23 -1.29 -28.23 -33.24
CA GLU A 23 -2.72 -27.92 -33.12
C GLU A 23 -3.01 -27.30 -31.76
N VAL A 24 -3.61 -26.11 -31.79
CA VAL A 24 -4.09 -25.46 -30.56
C VAL A 24 -5.24 -26.31 -30.01
N PRO A 25 -5.12 -26.84 -28.78
CA PRO A 25 -6.21 -27.61 -28.17
C PRO A 25 -7.48 -26.74 -28.09
N GLN A 26 -8.61 -27.30 -28.46
CA GLN A 26 -9.88 -26.62 -28.26
C GLN A 26 -10.18 -26.51 -26.77
N GLU A 27 -10.55 -25.31 -26.33
CA GLU A 27 -11.01 -25.14 -24.95
C GLU A 27 -12.25 -25.97 -24.70
N PRO A 28 -12.33 -26.70 -23.58
CA PRO A 28 -13.53 -27.45 -23.23
C PRO A 28 -14.67 -26.44 -23.02
N GLN A 29 -15.83 -26.74 -23.64
CA GLN A 29 -17.03 -25.88 -23.52
C GLN A 29 -17.48 -25.68 -22.07
N ARG A 30 -17.06 -26.53 -21.16
CA ARG A 30 -17.37 -26.46 -19.73
C ARG A 30 -16.21 -27.04 -18.94
N MET A 31 -15.58 -26.20 -18.11
CA MET A 31 -14.64 -26.68 -17.11
C MET A 31 -15.42 -27.29 -15.95
N GLN A 32 -15.16 -28.56 -15.64
CA GLN A 32 -15.62 -29.16 -14.39
C GLN A 32 -14.58 -28.85 -13.31
N ALA A 33 -14.94 -27.98 -12.38
CA ALA A 33 -14.11 -27.76 -11.18
C ALA A 33 -14.33 -28.93 -10.21
N ASP A 34 -13.24 -29.49 -9.69
CA ASP A 34 -13.31 -30.42 -8.57
C ASP A 34 -13.65 -29.64 -7.30
N MET A 35 -14.86 -29.82 -6.81
CA MET A 35 -15.37 -29.15 -5.62
C MET A 35 -15.13 -29.95 -4.32
N SER A 36 -14.46 -31.10 -4.40
CA SER A 36 -14.27 -32.00 -3.24
C SER A 36 -13.48 -31.38 -2.09
N MET A 37 -12.66 -30.35 -2.39
CA MET A 37 -11.88 -29.63 -1.39
C MET A 37 -12.61 -28.42 -0.76
N PHE A 38 -13.80 -28.08 -1.26
CA PHE A 38 -14.60 -27.03 -0.67
C PHE A 38 -15.33 -27.54 0.59
N ILE A 39 -15.16 -26.85 1.69
CA ILE A 39 -15.93 -27.08 2.90
C ILE A 39 -17.16 -26.20 2.77
N GLU A 40 -18.33 -26.84 2.59
CA GLU A 40 -19.60 -26.10 2.53
C GLU A 40 -19.85 -25.42 3.88
N PRO A 41 -20.26 -24.13 3.88
CA PRO A 41 -20.61 -23.44 5.11
C PRO A 41 -21.82 -24.13 5.76
N GLU A 42 -21.73 -24.39 7.05
CA GLU A 42 -22.87 -24.90 7.81
C GLU A 42 -24.06 -23.92 7.68
N ARG A 43 -25.27 -24.48 7.58
CA ARG A 43 -26.50 -23.69 7.56
C ARG A 43 -26.87 -23.21 8.95
N VAL A 44 -26.04 -22.32 9.51
CA VAL A 44 -26.28 -21.69 10.80
C VAL A 44 -26.89 -20.30 10.63
N HIS A 45 -27.57 -19.83 11.64
CA HIS A 45 -28.10 -18.46 11.63
C HIS A 45 -26.91 -17.47 11.64
N PRO A 46 -26.79 -16.54 10.68
CA PRO A 46 -25.63 -15.64 10.57
C PRO A 46 -25.35 -14.86 11.87
N HIS A 47 -26.40 -14.54 12.62
CA HIS A 47 -26.29 -13.82 13.89
C HIS A 47 -25.80 -14.67 15.07
N SER A 48 -25.74 -15.99 14.92
CA SER A 48 -25.24 -16.91 15.97
C SER A 48 -23.76 -17.25 15.79
N VAL A 49 -23.13 -16.77 14.72
CA VAL A 49 -21.72 -17.03 14.43
C VAL A 49 -20.84 -16.00 15.13
N GLU A 50 -20.01 -16.48 16.06
CA GLU A 50 -18.98 -15.65 16.67
C GLU A 50 -17.73 -15.62 15.78
N VAL A 51 -17.28 -14.41 15.42
CA VAL A 51 -16.07 -14.22 14.63
C VAL A 51 -14.86 -14.21 15.57
N VAL A 52 -14.14 -15.33 15.62
CA VAL A 52 -12.86 -15.42 16.36
C VAL A 52 -11.72 -14.89 15.53
N ARG A 53 -11.10 -13.81 15.98
CA ARG A 53 -9.94 -13.20 15.30
C ARG A 53 -8.64 -13.64 15.95
N GLY A 54 -7.63 -13.89 15.14
CA GLY A 54 -6.26 -14.12 15.63
C GLY A 54 -5.69 -12.90 16.38
N PRO A 55 -4.62 -13.08 17.15
CA PRO A 55 -4.10 -12.05 18.08
C PRO A 55 -3.62 -10.77 17.37
N ASN A 56 -3.20 -10.88 16.11
CA ASN A 56 -2.72 -9.76 15.30
C ASN A 56 -3.79 -9.16 14.37
N ILE A 57 -5.03 -9.63 14.45
CA ILE A 57 -6.13 -9.09 13.63
C ILE A 57 -6.91 -8.08 14.46
N ARG A 58 -6.89 -6.83 14.04
CA ARG A 58 -7.61 -5.72 14.70
C ARG A 58 -8.62 -5.11 13.72
N PRO A 59 -9.69 -4.49 14.23
CA PRO A 59 -10.61 -3.73 13.39
C PRO A 59 -9.85 -2.69 12.56
N LEU A 60 -10.29 -2.48 11.30
CA LEU A 60 -9.74 -1.44 10.44
C LEU A 60 -10.03 -0.07 11.05
N PRO A 61 -9.02 0.80 11.24
CA PRO A 61 -9.26 2.16 11.68
C PRO A 61 -10.01 2.95 10.61
N MET A 62 -11.04 3.66 11.02
CA MET A 62 -11.81 4.54 10.13
C MET A 62 -11.24 5.96 10.18
N ASN A 63 -11.09 6.59 9.02
CA ASN A 63 -10.71 8.00 8.96
C ASN A 63 -11.93 8.88 9.25
N THR A 64 -11.67 10.12 9.68
CA THR A 64 -12.70 11.15 9.82
C THR A 64 -12.79 11.98 8.55
N ALA A 65 -13.94 12.62 8.31
CA ALA A 65 -14.07 13.58 7.21
C ALA A 65 -12.98 14.66 7.29
N LEU A 66 -12.52 15.11 6.13
CA LEU A 66 -11.59 16.24 6.08
C LEU A 66 -12.30 17.50 6.55
N PRO A 67 -11.69 18.31 7.42
CA PRO A 67 -12.21 19.62 7.77
C PRO A 67 -12.06 20.62 6.61
N ASP A 68 -12.75 21.74 6.69
CA ASP A 68 -12.69 22.80 5.67
C ASP A 68 -11.29 23.47 5.62
N THR A 69 -10.59 23.51 6.74
CA THR A 69 -9.22 24.00 6.85
C THR A 69 -8.35 22.99 7.60
N ILE A 70 -7.10 22.89 7.22
CA ILE A 70 -6.14 21.98 7.83
C ILE A 70 -4.88 22.80 8.15
N ASP A 71 -4.69 23.13 9.43
CA ASP A 71 -3.49 23.82 9.93
C ASP A 71 -2.65 22.80 10.68
N LYS A 72 -1.56 22.35 10.10
CA LYS A 72 -0.72 21.29 10.62
C LYS A 72 0.76 21.53 10.32
N LYS A 73 1.60 20.78 11.02
CA LYS A 73 3.04 20.80 10.81
C LYS A 73 3.49 19.76 9.80
N VAL A 74 4.64 20.01 9.20
CA VAL A 74 5.35 19.05 8.37
C VAL A 74 6.01 18.00 9.27
N MET A 75 5.57 16.75 9.16
CA MET A 75 6.08 15.65 9.99
C MET A 75 7.39 15.08 9.46
N ILE A 76 7.58 15.13 8.13
CA ILE A 76 8.79 14.67 7.46
C ILE A 76 8.91 15.33 6.08
N LYS A 77 10.16 15.63 5.69
CA LYS A 77 10.53 16.01 4.34
C LYS A 77 11.42 14.92 3.75
N VAL A 78 11.03 14.37 2.60
CA VAL A 78 11.73 13.26 1.94
C VAL A 78 12.06 13.60 0.49
N GLU A 79 13.12 13.01 0.00
CA GLU A 79 13.66 13.24 -1.34
C GLU A 79 12.84 12.59 -2.46
N ASP A 80 13.39 12.58 -3.68
CA ASP A 80 12.83 11.93 -4.85
C ASP A 80 12.82 10.39 -4.69
N ASN A 81 11.93 9.74 -5.44
CA ASN A 81 11.87 8.28 -5.56
C ASN A 81 11.64 7.52 -4.25
N ILE A 82 10.90 8.09 -3.33
CA ILE A 82 10.47 7.38 -2.13
C ILE A 82 9.56 6.23 -2.51
N THR A 83 9.96 5.03 -2.15
CA THR A 83 9.20 3.82 -2.43
C THR A 83 8.17 3.52 -1.36
N THR A 84 7.20 2.66 -1.68
CA THR A 84 6.27 2.14 -0.67
C THR A 84 6.98 1.34 0.43
N ASP A 85 8.18 0.80 0.18
CA ASP A 85 9.02 0.16 1.19
C ASP A 85 9.69 1.17 2.14
N HIS A 86 10.05 2.35 1.65
CA HIS A 86 10.53 3.43 2.52
C HIS A 86 9.41 3.90 3.46
N ILE A 87 8.18 4.02 2.95
CA ILE A 87 7.02 4.49 3.73
C ILE A 87 6.58 3.42 4.73
N ALA A 88 6.34 2.19 4.25
CA ALA A 88 5.84 1.07 5.04
C ALA A 88 6.64 -0.21 4.71
N PRO A 89 7.73 -0.49 5.42
CA PRO A 89 8.54 -1.67 5.20
C PRO A 89 7.73 -2.97 5.29
N ALA A 90 8.07 -3.96 4.46
CA ALA A 90 7.36 -5.24 4.41
C ALA A 90 8.25 -6.45 4.75
N GLY A 91 9.27 -6.23 5.57
CA GLY A 91 10.13 -7.31 6.05
C GLY A 91 9.44 -8.28 7.01
N ALA A 92 10.08 -9.42 7.29
CA ALA A 92 9.56 -10.47 8.16
C ALA A 92 9.12 -9.98 9.55
N LYS A 93 9.73 -8.92 10.06
CA LYS A 93 9.36 -8.29 11.35
C LYS A 93 8.02 -7.54 11.30
N VAL A 94 7.60 -7.07 10.13
CA VAL A 94 6.42 -6.21 9.93
C VAL A 94 5.22 -7.01 9.43
N LEU A 95 5.46 -7.99 8.55
CA LEU A 95 4.40 -8.78 7.91
C LEU A 95 3.40 -9.43 8.86
N PRO A 96 3.76 -9.93 10.07
CA PRO A 96 2.80 -10.49 11.01
C PRO A 96 1.72 -9.49 11.48
N TYR A 97 1.96 -8.19 11.33
CA TYR A 97 1.06 -7.12 11.78
C TYR A 97 0.20 -6.52 10.66
N ARG A 98 0.14 -7.14 9.47
CA ARG A 98 -0.59 -6.60 8.30
C ARG A 98 -2.05 -6.24 8.60
N SER A 99 -2.70 -6.98 9.48
CA SER A 99 -4.08 -6.73 9.91
C SER A 99 -4.18 -6.00 11.26
N ASN A 100 -3.10 -5.33 11.67
CA ASN A 100 -3.04 -4.52 12.87
C ASN A 100 -2.38 -3.17 12.53
N ILE A 101 -3.20 -2.22 12.08
CA ILE A 101 -2.71 -0.93 11.58
C ILE A 101 -2.04 -0.11 12.68
N GLU A 102 -2.55 -0.18 13.91
CA GLU A 102 -1.91 0.45 15.06
C GLU A 102 -0.46 -0.03 15.19
N LYS A 103 -0.23 -1.35 15.17
CA LYS A 103 1.11 -1.89 15.30
C LYS A 103 1.97 -1.63 14.07
N ILE A 104 1.42 -1.76 12.86
CA ILE A 104 2.21 -1.53 11.64
C ILE A 104 2.59 -0.05 11.48
N SER A 105 1.80 0.88 12.03
CA SER A 105 2.11 2.31 11.98
C SER A 105 3.41 2.69 12.70
N THR A 106 3.85 1.88 13.67
CA THR A 106 5.13 2.11 14.37
C THR A 106 6.36 1.91 13.48
N PHE A 107 6.18 1.31 12.29
CA PHE A 107 7.26 1.07 11.32
C PHE A 107 7.27 2.09 10.17
N VAL A 108 6.30 3.02 10.14
CA VAL A 108 6.23 4.03 9.07
C VAL A 108 7.47 4.90 9.09
N PHE A 109 8.14 5.02 7.94
CA PHE A 109 9.39 5.76 7.76
C PHE A 109 10.53 5.39 8.73
N MET A 110 10.48 4.22 9.36
CA MET A 110 11.45 3.83 10.39
C MET A 110 12.93 3.91 9.95
N ASN A 111 13.20 3.78 8.65
CA ASN A 111 14.54 3.87 8.08
C ASN A 111 14.92 5.30 7.65
N ASN A 112 13.96 6.21 7.54
CA ASN A 112 14.17 7.61 7.16
C ASN A 112 14.15 8.53 8.40
N LYS A 113 13.21 8.28 9.31
CA LYS A 113 13.01 9.04 10.54
C LYS A 113 12.49 8.09 11.62
N ALA A 114 13.39 7.61 12.47
CA ALA A 114 13.08 6.57 13.46
C ALA A 114 12.00 6.96 14.47
N ASP A 115 11.86 8.25 14.77
CA ASP A 115 10.86 8.83 15.67
C ASP A 115 9.60 9.34 14.95
N PHE A 116 9.42 9.03 13.65
CA PHE A 116 8.27 9.53 12.87
C PHE A 116 6.92 9.21 13.51
N HIS A 117 6.74 7.98 13.98
CA HIS A 117 5.52 7.56 14.69
C HIS A 117 5.25 8.45 15.90
N ASP A 118 6.24 8.63 16.76
CA ASP A 118 6.09 9.39 18.00
C ASP A 118 5.91 10.88 17.73
N CYS A 119 6.62 11.41 16.73
CA CYS A 119 6.44 12.76 16.23
C CYS A 119 5.00 13.01 15.76
N CYS A 120 4.43 12.10 14.95
CA CYS A 120 3.03 12.19 14.53
C CYS A 120 2.06 12.13 15.71
N LYS A 121 2.30 11.23 16.67
CA LYS A 121 1.44 11.12 17.86
C LYS A 121 1.48 12.36 18.72
N ALA A 122 2.65 12.96 18.92
CA ALA A 122 2.81 14.18 19.72
C ALA A 122 2.14 15.41 19.08
N ASN A 123 2.12 15.49 17.73
CA ASN A 123 1.57 16.64 17.00
C ASN A 123 0.16 16.41 16.44
N GLY A 124 -0.45 15.24 16.66
CA GLY A 124 -1.75 14.88 16.11
C GLY A 124 -1.77 14.75 14.59
N GLY A 125 -0.68 14.23 14.01
CA GLY A 125 -0.47 14.09 12.57
C GLY A 125 0.02 15.36 11.91
N GLY A 126 -0.07 15.43 10.58
CA GLY A 126 0.44 16.57 9.82
C GLY A 126 0.56 16.31 8.33
N TYR A 127 1.62 16.87 7.72
CA TYR A 127 1.92 16.75 6.31
C TYR A 127 3.22 15.97 6.07
N ILE A 128 3.28 15.36 4.89
CA ILE A 128 4.52 14.82 4.33
C ILE A 128 4.89 15.67 3.13
N ILE A 129 6.13 16.16 3.10
CA ILE A 129 6.71 16.86 1.96
C ILE A 129 7.61 15.88 1.22
N ALA A 130 7.44 15.75 -0.08
CA ALA A 130 8.19 14.78 -0.88
C ALA A 130 8.67 15.34 -2.21
N GLY A 131 9.72 14.75 -2.72
CA GLY A 131 10.24 15.01 -4.05
C GLY A 131 9.41 14.36 -5.16
N ALA A 132 10.04 14.08 -6.28
CA ALA A 132 9.41 13.47 -7.44
C ALA A 132 9.16 11.95 -7.23
N ASN A 133 8.12 11.42 -7.91
CA ASN A 133 7.80 10.00 -7.97
C ASN A 133 7.58 9.36 -6.59
N TYR A 134 6.86 10.05 -5.71
CA TYR A 134 6.54 9.56 -4.36
C TYR A 134 5.62 8.33 -4.40
N GLY A 135 5.98 7.30 -3.63
CA GLY A 135 5.20 6.08 -3.48
C GLY A 135 5.38 5.06 -4.61
N GLN A 136 6.51 5.11 -5.33
CA GLN A 136 6.80 4.11 -6.36
C GLN A 136 6.98 2.70 -5.77
N GLY A 137 6.91 1.69 -6.63
CA GLY A 137 7.14 0.29 -6.27
C GLY A 137 5.85 -0.50 -6.13
N SER A 138 5.78 -1.37 -5.13
CA SER A 138 4.64 -2.27 -4.92
C SER A 138 3.36 -1.51 -4.57
N SER A 139 2.20 -1.99 -5.06
CA SER A 139 0.88 -1.40 -4.79
C SER A 139 0.40 -1.72 -3.36
N ARG A 140 1.11 -1.22 -2.35
CA ARG A 140 0.79 -1.43 -0.94
C ARG A 140 -0.10 -0.33 -0.40
N GLU A 141 -1.32 -0.67 -0.10
CA GLU A 141 -2.27 0.24 0.57
C GLU A 141 -1.81 0.64 1.97
N HIS A 142 -1.04 -0.21 2.68
CA HIS A 142 -0.48 0.10 3.99
C HIS A 142 0.41 1.35 3.99
N ALA A 143 1.05 1.66 2.86
CA ALA A 143 1.83 2.89 2.69
C ALA A 143 0.97 4.17 2.68
N ALA A 144 -0.35 4.05 2.56
CA ALA A 144 -1.30 5.14 2.76
C ALA A 144 -2.11 4.96 4.06
N LEU A 145 -2.55 3.73 4.35
CA LEU A 145 -3.38 3.42 5.50
C LEU A 145 -2.68 3.67 6.84
N ALA A 146 -1.39 3.31 6.97
CA ALA A 146 -0.65 3.52 8.20
C ALA A 146 -0.33 5.02 8.46
N PRO A 147 0.10 5.84 7.48
CA PRO A 147 0.15 7.29 7.61
C PRO A 147 -1.21 7.93 7.96
N MET A 148 -2.31 7.47 7.35
CA MET A 148 -3.66 7.92 7.70
C MET A 148 -3.95 7.70 9.19
N TYR A 149 -3.64 6.52 9.71
CA TYR A 149 -3.80 6.21 11.13
C TYR A 149 -2.97 7.11 12.04
N LEU A 150 -1.80 7.55 11.58
CA LEU A 150 -0.94 8.52 12.29
C LEU A 150 -1.43 9.98 12.15
N GLY A 151 -2.55 10.21 11.47
CA GLY A 151 -3.13 11.54 11.32
C GLY A 151 -2.55 12.38 10.19
N ILE A 152 -1.83 11.77 9.25
CA ILE A 152 -1.39 12.47 8.04
C ILE A 152 -2.62 12.87 7.22
N LYS A 153 -2.71 14.15 6.85
CA LYS A 153 -3.85 14.74 6.13
C LYS A 153 -3.54 15.03 4.67
N ALA A 154 -2.30 15.38 4.37
CA ALA A 154 -1.87 15.57 2.99
C ALA A 154 -0.43 15.12 2.79
N VAL A 155 -0.14 14.74 1.56
CA VAL A 155 1.21 14.60 1.02
C VAL A 155 1.37 15.65 -0.06
N ILE A 156 2.36 16.52 0.06
CA ILE A 156 2.68 17.55 -0.94
C ILE A 156 3.98 17.12 -1.60
N ALA A 157 3.92 16.76 -2.88
CA ALA A 157 5.06 16.20 -3.62
C ALA A 157 5.24 16.87 -4.97
N LYS A 158 6.44 16.78 -5.55
CA LYS A 158 6.65 17.20 -6.94
C LYS A 158 5.85 16.32 -7.90
N SER A 159 5.82 15.01 -7.66
CA SER A 159 4.97 14.08 -8.42
C SER A 159 4.74 12.77 -7.65
N PHE A 160 3.74 12.00 -8.08
CA PHE A 160 3.33 10.75 -7.45
C PHE A 160 3.40 9.56 -8.40
N ALA A 161 3.73 8.39 -7.87
CA ALA A 161 3.43 7.14 -8.53
C ALA A 161 1.91 6.92 -8.59
N ARG A 162 1.40 6.54 -9.76
CA ARG A 162 -0.03 6.51 -10.08
C ARG A 162 -0.88 5.71 -9.07
N ILE A 163 -0.45 4.51 -8.73
CA ILE A 163 -1.20 3.63 -7.83
C ILE A 163 -1.21 4.20 -6.41
N HIS A 164 -0.07 4.72 -5.96
CA HIS A 164 0.03 5.28 -4.60
C HIS A 164 -0.83 6.54 -4.44
N LYS A 165 -0.89 7.40 -5.47
CA LYS A 165 -1.81 8.55 -5.50
C LYS A 165 -3.26 8.12 -5.29
N ALA A 166 -3.70 7.05 -5.98
CA ALA A 166 -5.04 6.50 -5.80
C ALA A 166 -5.25 5.95 -4.37
N ASN A 167 -4.25 5.28 -3.80
CA ASN A 167 -4.32 4.78 -2.43
C ASN A 167 -4.44 5.92 -1.41
N LEU A 168 -3.69 7.01 -1.56
CA LEU A 168 -3.81 8.19 -0.69
C LEU A 168 -5.25 8.72 -0.69
N ILE A 169 -5.85 8.90 -1.87
CA ILE A 169 -7.23 9.36 -2.03
C ILE A 169 -8.21 8.40 -1.35
N ASN A 170 -8.06 7.09 -1.57
CA ASN A 170 -8.92 6.05 -1.00
C ASN A 170 -8.93 6.07 0.54
N PHE A 171 -7.82 6.47 1.16
CA PHE A 171 -7.71 6.58 2.62
C PHE A 171 -7.90 8.00 3.14
N GLY A 172 -8.34 8.95 2.30
CA GLY A 172 -8.65 10.31 2.69
C GLY A 172 -7.43 11.15 3.05
N ILE A 173 -6.29 10.89 2.39
CA ILE A 173 -5.10 11.73 2.42
C ILE A 173 -5.06 12.52 1.10
N LEU A 174 -4.91 13.84 1.18
CA LEU A 174 -4.84 14.70 0.00
C LEU A 174 -3.48 14.58 -0.70
N PRO A 175 -3.42 14.10 -1.97
CA PRO A 175 -2.18 14.11 -2.75
C PRO A 175 -2.08 15.41 -3.53
N LEU A 176 -1.32 16.37 -3.03
CA LEU A 176 -1.13 17.69 -3.60
C LEU A 176 0.20 17.78 -4.34
N THR A 177 0.24 18.52 -5.42
CA THR A 177 1.49 18.81 -6.15
C THR A 177 1.85 20.28 -6.02
N PHE A 178 3.14 20.58 -5.98
CA PHE A 178 3.63 21.95 -6.01
C PHE A 178 3.20 22.64 -7.31
N VAL A 179 2.79 23.90 -7.22
CA VAL A 179 2.58 24.75 -8.40
C VAL A 179 3.94 25.15 -9.00
N HIS A 180 4.89 25.43 -8.13
CA HIS A 180 6.29 25.70 -8.48
C HIS A 180 7.17 24.70 -7.72
N GLU A 181 7.91 23.86 -8.44
CA GLU A 181 8.72 22.80 -7.83
C GLU A 181 9.83 23.34 -6.91
N GLU A 182 10.29 24.57 -7.14
CA GLU A 182 11.25 25.27 -6.30
C GLU A 182 10.74 25.54 -4.87
N ASP A 183 9.44 25.58 -4.66
CA ASP A 183 8.86 25.77 -3.31
C ASP A 183 9.15 24.58 -2.39
N TYR A 184 9.42 23.41 -2.95
CA TYR A 184 9.91 22.27 -2.16
C TYR A 184 11.15 22.61 -1.33
N ALA A 185 12.05 23.44 -1.86
CA ALA A 185 13.27 23.81 -1.15
C ALA A 185 13.04 24.76 0.04
N ARG A 186 11.88 25.44 0.08
CA ARG A 186 11.53 26.47 1.08
C ARG A 186 10.83 25.91 2.30
N ILE A 187 10.38 24.66 2.22
CA ILE A 187 9.62 24.03 3.30
C ILE A 187 10.54 23.06 4.03
N ASP A 188 10.58 23.14 5.35
CA ASP A 188 11.34 22.25 6.20
C ASP A 188 10.46 21.47 7.17
N GLU A 189 11.03 20.46 7.84
CA GLU A 189 10.34 19.72 8.89
C GLU A 189 9.92 20.66 10.02
N MET A 190 8.74 20.43 10.58
CA MET A 190 8.09 21.20 11.63
C MET A 190 7.59 22.59 11.20
N ASP A 191 7.70 22.97 9.94
CA ASP A 191 7.01 24.16 9.42
C ASP A 191 5.50 23.98 9.54
N GLU A 192 4.81 25.08 9.83
CA GLU A 192 3.34 25.16 9.88
C GLU A 192 2.80 25.60 8.51
N LEU A 193 1.86 24.84 7.98
CA LEU A 193 1.23 25.07 6.68
C LEU A 193 -0.28 25.05 6.81
#